data_973b8f4afe0f9f3781472b87bcee2b96
#
_entry.id   973b8f4afe0f9f3781472b87bcee2b96
#
_cell.length_a   1.000
_cell.length_b   1.000
_cell.length_c   1.000
_cell.angle_alpha   90.00
_cell.angle_beta   90.00
_cell.angle_gamma   90.00
#
_symmetry.space_group_name_H-M   'P 1'
#
loop_
_entity.id
_entity.type
_entity.pdbx_description
1 polymer ?
#
loop_
_entity_poly.entity_id
_entity_poly.type
_entity_poly.pdbx_seq_one_letter_code
_entity_poly.pdbx_strand_id
1 'polypeptide(L)'
;MVKNADTNNESNFWSLKYRPDSLDDMIGRETFKEGTKGFLNGGNLPHMIFSGPKGYGKTTAALLLSEEILGDSFQANCKIVYASDPITSEERAEIRRQSYVSTSKVGSMAGKQFSWPAFLFSRVKPFVEVRPIGVNKVKILIIRDFHKLKAEQQGFRRLMEKYSRSCRMILITDEISSVIDPILSRCRLFFFHKVNKKSFCSLIEEICEKEDVKIKSTIPEMIYEAVNGRIGDGINLLQKAAANSNNKIGPNSLYRVNNDSISLSLNVLIRSVLQSKMDVAIDKAEALLDAGYSFSEILRGLCQEVYHLPLHNLRK
;
A
#
# COMPACT_ATOMS: atom_id res chain seq x y z
N MET A 1 15.72 2.84 25.80
CA MET A 1 15.26 1.45 25.79
C MET A 1 13.75 1.42 25.88
N VAL A 2 13.06 1.35 24.80
CA VAL A 2 11.72 0.78 24.72
C VAL A 2 11.67 0.13 23.34
N LYS A 3 11.99 -1.15 23.30
CA LYS A 3 11.65 -2.01 22.15
C LYS A 3 10.14 -2.09 22.12
N ASN A 4 9.50 -1.61 21.06
CA ASN A 4 8.11 -1.90 20.74
C ASN A 4 7.94 -3.39 20.33
N ALA A 5 8.60 -4.30 21.05
CA ALA A 5 8.43 -5.74 20.84
C ALA A 5 7.08 -6.25 21.36
N ASP A 6 6.41 -5.48 22.22
CA ASP A 6 5.16 -5.95 22.86
C ASP A 6 3.88 -5.52 22.15
N THR A 7 3.93 -4.52 21.25
CA THR A 7 2.73 -4.01 20.60
C THR A 7 2.23 -4.88 19.41
N ASN A 8 3.08 -5.71 18.83
CA ASN A 8 2.65 -6.59 17.72
C ASN A 8 1.91 -7.85 18.21
N ASN A 9 2.17 -8.29 19.44
CA ASN A 9 1.54 -9.50 19.98
C ASN A 9 0.16 -9.26 20.61
N GLU A 10 -0.22 -8.02 20.90
CA GLU A 10 -1.52 -7.65 21.47
C GLU A 10 -2.55 -7.19 20.40
N SER A 11 -2.17 -7.05 19.14
CA SER A 11 -3.13 -6.66 18.14
C SER A 11 -4.03 -7.83 17.76
N ASN A 12 -5.34 -7.68 17.96
CA ASN A 12 -6.36 -8.64 17.50
C ASN A 12 -6.37 -8.83 15.97
N PHE A 13 -5.61 -8.01 15.23
CA PHE A 13 -5.55 -8.09 13.76
C PHE A 13 -4.32 -8.87 13.31
N TRP A 14 -4.54 -10.03 12.69
CA TRP A 14 -3.46 -10.91 12.23
C TRP A 14 -2.53 -10.24 11.19
N SER A 15 -3.04 -9.36 10.37
CA SER A 15 -2.21 -8.62 9.41
C SER A 15 -1.21 -7.66 10.07
N LEU A 16 -1.43 -7.27 11.33
CA LEU A 16 -0.47 -6.52 12.14
C LEU A 16 0.44 -7.47 12.93
N LYS A 17 -0.13 -8.50 13.55
CA LYS A 17 0.61 -9.52 14.33
C LYS A 17 1.66 -10.26 13.50
N TYR A 18 1.34 -10.59 12.24
CA TYR A 18 2.23 -11.31 11.31
C TYR A 18 2.91 -10.37 10.30
N ARG A 19 3.06 -9.10 10.66
CA ARG A 19 3.87 -8.18 9.87
C ARG A 19 5.35 -8.56 10.03
N PRO A 20 6.15 -8.61 8.94
CA PRO A 20 7.58 -8.87 9.06
C PRO A 20 8.28 -7.82 9.93
N ASP A 21 9.16 -8.27 10.82
CA ASP A 21 9.96 -7.44 11.72
C ASP A 21 11.32 -7.08 11.12
N SER A 22 11.76 -7.82 10.10
CA SER A 22 13.03 -7.57 9.40
C SER A 22 12.86 -7.68 7.88
N LEU A 23 13.88 -7.22 7.13
CA LEU A 23 13.89 -7.42 5.68
C LEU A 23 13.97 -8.91 5.31
N ASP A 24 14.64 -9.72 6.11
CA ASP A 24 14.79 -11.15 5.86
C ASP A 24 13.47 -11.91 6.00
N ASP A 25 12.58 -11.45 6.87
CA ASP A 25 11.23 -12.02 7.06
C ASP A 25 10.27 -11.70 5.91
N MET A 26 10.63 -10.75 5.03
CA MET A 26 9.78 -10.42 3.88
C MET A 26 9.77 -11.54 2.84
N ILE A 27 8.62 -12.14 2.63
CA ILE A 27 8.45 -13.26 1.70
C ILE A 27 8.48 -12.81 0.24
N GLY A 28 9.23 -13.55 -0.60
CA GLY A 28 9.24 -13.38 -2.06
C GLY A 28 9.80 -12.04 -2.50
N ARG A 29 10.81 -11.50 -1.78
CA ARG A 29 11.48 -10.22 -2.06
C ARG A 29 13.00 -10.38 -2.23
N GLU A 30 13.45 -11.53 -2.73
CA GLU A 30 14.87 -11.89 -2.83
C GLU A 30 15.64 -10.84 -3.64
N THR A 31 15.15 -10.45 -4.82
CA THR A 31 15.77 -9.40 -5.67
C THR A 31 15.89 -8.06 -4.96
N PHE A 32 14.88 -7.69 -4.14
CA PHE A 32 14.91 -6.48 -3.32
C PHE A 32 15.97 -6.61 -2.22
N LYS A 33 15.97 -7.72 -1.47
CA LYS A 33 16.93 -8.00 -0.41
C LYS A 33 18.36 -7.97 -0.93
N GLU A 34 18.64 -8.66 -2.03
CA GLU A 34 19.95 -8.65 -2.67
C GLU A 34 20.36 -7.25 -3.14
N GLY A 35 19.42 -6.54 -3.75
CA GLY A 35 19.65 -5.19 -4.23
C GLY A 35 19.96 -4.17 -3.12
N THR A 36 19.53 -4.43 -1.89
CA THR A 36 19.75 -3.53 -0.73
C THR A 36 20.96 -3.89 0.11
N LYS A 37 21.49 -5.11 0.05
CA LYS A 37 22.66 -5.57 0.81
C LYS A 37 23.86 -4.62 0.73
N GLY A 38 24.15 -4.08 -0.46
CA GLY A 38 25.25 -3.15 -0.67
C GLY A 38 25.11 -1.83 0.10
N PHE A 39 23.89 -1.40 0.38
CA PHE A 39 23.61 -0.16 1.14
C PHE A 39 23.76 -0.40 2.64
N LEU A 40 23.33 -1.57 3.11
CA LEU A 40 23.40 -1.98 4.51
C LEU A 40 24.86 -2.17 4.97
N ASN A 41 25.71 -2.65 4.08
CA ASN A 41 27.15 -2.86 4.33
C ASN A 41 28.00 -1.56 4.23
N GLY A 42 27.41 -0.38 4.43
CA GLY A 42 28.11 0.90 4.43
C GLY A 42 28.32 1.52 3.05
N GLY A 43 27.65 1.01 2.02
CA GLY A 43 27.65 1.57 0.66
C GLY A 43 26.91 2.91 0.57
N ASN A 44 27.09 3.59 -0.56
CA ASN A 44 26.39 4.85 -0.81
C ASN A 44 24.88 4.59 -1.01
N LEU A 45 24.05 5.07 -0.08
CA LEU A 45 22.61 4.95 -0.15
C LEU A 45 22.06 5.86 -1.27
N PRO A 46 21.43 5.32 -2.32
CA PRO A 46 20.80 6.14 -3.37
C PRO A 46 19.41 6.64 -2.96
N HIS A 47 18.85 7.55 -3.73
CA HIS A 47 17.40 7.71 -3.76
C HIS A 47 16.77 6.47 -4.39
N MET A 48 15.55 6.10 -3.98
CA MET A 48 14.90 4.87 -4.42
C MET A 48 13.46 5.12 -4.86
N ILE A 49 13.01 4.33 -5.83
CA ILE A 49 11.60 4.24 -6.22
C ILE A 49 11.13 2.82 -6.01
N PHE A 50 10.04 2.67 -5.25
CA PHE A 50 9.34 1.39 -5.06
C PHE A 50 8.05 1.44 -5.88
N SER A 51 8.02 0.69 -6.97
CA SER A 51 6.90 0.67 -7.91
C SER A 51 6.18 -0.67 -7.90
N GLY A 52 4.87 -0.64 -8.07
CA GLY A 52 4.01 -1.82 -8.16
C GLY A 52 2.63 -1.58 -7.56
N PRO A 53 1.66 -2.47 -7.78
CA PRO A 53 0.29 -2.30 -7.31
C PRO A 53 0.16 -2.16 -5.79
N LYS A 54 -0.98 -1.67 -5.31
CA LYS A 54 -1.29 -1.58 -3.86
C LYS A 54 -1.31 -2.97 -3.22
N GLY A 55 -0.91 -3.04 -1.95
CA GLY A 55 -0.96 -4.28 -1.17
C GLY A 55 0.23 -5.23 -1.35
N TYR A 56 1.22 -4.88 -2.18
CA TYR A 56 2.40 -5.74 -2.41
C TYR A 56 3.61 -5.41 -1.51
N GLY A 57 3.40 -4.77 -0.35
CA GLY A 57 4.43 -4.62 0.69
C GLY A 57 5.44 -3.49 0.47
N LYS A 58 5.22 -2.55 -0.48
CA LYS A 58 6.13 -1.42 -0.75
C LYS A 58 6.44 -0.57 0.50
N THR A 59 5.41 -0.19 1.22
CA THR A 59 5.57 0.64 2.44
C THR A 59 6.26 -0.12 3.57
N THR A 60 5.92 -1.40 3.74
CA THR A 60 6.59 -2.28 4.71
C THR A 60 8.08 -2.40 4.41
N ALA A 61 8.43 -2.65 3.14
CA ALA A 61 9.81 -2.71 2.70
C ALA A 61 10.56 -1.38 2.94
N ALA A 62 9.92 -0.24 2.66
CA ALA A 62 10.52 1.08 2.87
C ALA A 62 10.80 1.34 4.36
N LEU A 63 9.87 0.95 5.24
CA LEU A 63 10.03 1.10 6.70
C LEU A 63 11.14 0.20 7.24
N LEU A 64 11.09 -1.10 6.93
CA LEU A 64 12.09 -2.07 7.39
C LEU A 64 13.49 -1.69 6.89
N LEU A 65 13.64 -1.33 5.62
CA LEU A 65 14.91 -0.85 5.08
C LEU A 65 15.40 0.41 5.82
N SER A 66 14.49 1.34 6.09
CA SER A 66 14.84 2.58 6.79
C SER A 66 15.24 2.32 8.24
N GLU A 67 14.57 1.40 8.92
CA GLU A 67 14.87 0.99 10.28
C GLU A 67 16.24 0.30 10.37
N GLU A 68 16.52 -0.60 9.45
CA GLU A 68 17.81 -1.30 9.38
C GLU A 68 18.99 -0.35 9.09
N ILE A 69 18.79 0.67 8.22
CA ILE A 69 19.81 1.68 7.92
C ILE A 69 20.03 2.65 9.08
N LEU A 70 18.95 3.09 9.73
CA LEU A 70 19.00 4.16 10.73
C LEU A 70 19.16 3.64 12.17
N GLY A 71 18.85 2.38 12.44
CA GLY A 71 18.95 1.77 13.77
C GLY A 71 18.25 2.61 14.83
N ASP A 72 18.92 2.84 15.95
CA ASP A 72 18.37 3.59 17.10
C ASP A 72 17.91 5.02 16.75
N SER A 73 18.40 5.59 15.67
CA SER A 73 18.02 6.94 15.23
C SER A 73 16.83 6.97 14.26
N PHE A 74 16.20 5.82 14.02
CA PHE A 74 15.07 5.70 13.06
C PHE A 74 13.94 6.69 13.34
N GLN A 75 13.48 6.79 14.59
CA GLN A 75 12.37 7.68 14.97
C GLN A 75 12.66 9.17 14.68
N ALA A 76 13.90 9.59 14.83
CA ALA A 76 14.31 10.98 14.63
C ALA A 76 14.65 11.30 13.14
N ASN A 77 15.12 10.30 12.40
CA ASN A 77 15.68 10.47 11.06
C ASN A 77 14.84 9.86 9.94
N CYS A 78 13.71 9.24 10.24
CA CYS A 78 12.77 8.74 9.25
C CYS A 78 11.44 9.49 9.32
N LYS A 79 10.90 9.89 8.17
CA LYS A 79 9.57 10.50 8.08
C LYS A 79 8.81 9.93 6.88
N ILE A 80 7.53 9.62 7.09
CA ILE A 80 6.61 9.27 6.01
C ILE A 80 5.70 10.45 5.74
N VAL A 81 5.51 10.77 4.47
CA VAL A 81 4.53 11.74 3.99
C VAL A 81 3.70 11.14 2.86
N TYR A 82 2.45 11.55 2.82
CA TYR A 82 1.49 11.06 1.82
C TYR A 82 1.19 12.19 0.84
N ALA A 83 1.49 12.00 -0.43
CA ALA A 83 1.20 12.98 -1.46
C ALA A 83 -0.31 13.15 -1.70
N SER A 84 -1.10 12.17 -1.31
CA SER A 84 -2.57 12.17 -1.43
C SER A 84 -3.30 12.92 -0.33
N ASP A 85 -2.64 13.16 0.82
CA ASP A 85 -3.32 13.73 1.97
C ASP A 85 -3.60 15.23 1.77
N PRO A 86 -4.82 15.70 2.02
CA PRO A 86 -5.16 17.11 1.93
C PRO A 86 -4.33 17.92 2.94
N ILE A 87 -4.04 19.17 2.58
CA ILE A 87 -3.38 20.14 3.47
C ILE A 87 -4.41 20.66 4.45
N THR A 88 -4.13 20.53 5.74
CA THR A 88 -5.03 20.98 6.81
C THR A 88 -5.08 22.52 6.91
N SER A 89 -6.11 23.03 7.58
CA SER A 89 -6.23 24.47 7.84
C SER A 89 -5.09 25.01 8.72
N GLU A 90 -4.64 24.20 9.66
CA GLU A 90 -3.52 24.50 10.57
C GLU A 90 -2.20 24.60 9.81
N GLU A 91 -1.91 23.61 8.94
CA GLU A 91 -0.72 23.64 8.07
C GLU A 91 -0.71 24.87 7.17
N ARG A 92 -1.87 25.27 6.64
CA ARG A 92 -2.00 26.51 5.84
C ARG A 92 -1.75 27.77 6.67
N ALA A 93 -2.23 27.82 7.91
CA ALA A 93 -2.00 28.93 8.81
C ALA A 93 -0.52 29.04 9.19
N GLU A 94 0.15 27.90 9.45
CA GLU A 94 1.58 27.85 9.75
C GLU A 94 2.44 28.36 8.58
N ILE A 95 2.13 27.93 7.36
CA ILE A 95 2.82 28.40 6.15
C ILE A 95 2.69 29.91 5.99
N ARG A 96 1.51 30.49 6.28
CA ARG A 96 1.28 31.94 6.22
C ARG A 96 2.13 32.71 7.23
N ARG A 97 2.45 32.13 8.38
CA ARG A 97 3.31 32.74 9.41
C ARG A 97 4.79 32.74 9.02
N GLN A 98 5.19 31.86 8.10
CA GLN A 98 6.58 31.78 7.68
C GLN A 98 6.93 32.92 6.74
N SER A 99 7.81 33.79 7.16
CA SER A 99 8.19 35.07 6.47
C SER A 99 8.83 34.87 5.09
N TYR A 100 9.32 33.69 4.77
CA TYR A 100 9.94 33.39 3.48
C TYR A 100 8.96 32.85 2.40
N VAL A 101 7.68 32.71 2.74
CA VAL A 101 6.65 32.37 1.77
C VAL A 101 5.93 33.63 1.33
N SER A 102 6.08 34.02 0.05
CA SER A 102 5.39 35.22 -0.46
C SER A 102 3.87 35.03 -0.42
N THR A 103 3.14 36.07 -0.01
CA THR A 103 1.68 36.05 0.08
C THR A 103 0.99 35.74 -1.25
N SER A 104 1.60 36.11 -2.39
CA SER A 104 1.12 35.75 -3.72
C SER A 104 1.11 34.20 -3.98
N LYS A 105 2.10 33.51 -3.44
CA LYS A 105 2.13 32.03 -3.53
C LYS A 105 1.12 31.36 -2.60
N VAL A 106 0.83 31.98 -1.45
CA VAL A 106 -0.18 31.49 -0.51
C VAL A 106 -1.59 31.78 -1.01
N GLY A 107 -1.81 32.95 -1.63
CA GLY A 107 -3.11 33.32 -2.21
C GLY A 107 -3.57 32.41 -3.37
N SER A 108 -2.64 31.93 -4.19
CA SER A 108 -2.94 30.99 -5.28
C SER A 108 -3.37 29.59 -4.78
N MET A 109 -3.26 29.32 -3.48
CA MET A 109 -3.67 28.07 -2.84
C MET A 109 -5.11 28.05 -2.33
N ALA A 110 -5.79 29.21 -2.33
CA ALA A 110 -7.17 29.30 -1.89
C ALA A 110 -8.09 28.50 -2.83
N GLY A 111 -8.80 27.55 -2.28
CA GLY A 111 -9.79 26.73 -3.03
C GLY A 111 -9.26 25.43 -3.66
N LYS A 112 -7.97 25.13 -3.64
CA LYS A 112 -7.45 23.84 -4.11
C LYS A 112 -7.28 22.85 -2.94
N GLN A 113 -7.78 21.65 -3.12
CA GLN A 113 -7.70 20.58 -2.12
C GLN A 113 -6.24 20.14 -1.85
N PHE A 114 -5.38 20.20 -2.88
CA PHE A 114 -3.95 19.94 -2.80
C PHE A 114 -3.18 21.12 -3.41
N SER A 115 -2.18 21.62 -2.69
CA SER A 115 -1.27 22.64 -3.17
C SER A 115 0.17 22.19 -2.97
N TRP A 116 0.90 22.06 -4.07
CA TRP A 116 2.31 21.67 -4.05
C TRP A 116 3.19 22.57 -3.14
N PRO A 117 3.12 23.91 -3.23
CA PRO A 117 3.89 24.71 -2.33
C PRO A 117 3.57 24.46 -0.86
N ALA A 118 2.29 24.27 -0.51
CA ALA A 118 1.89 23.96 0.85
C ALA A 118 2.43 22.63 1.32
N PHE A 119 2.30 21.57 0.53
CA PHE A 119 2.86 20.25 0.83
C PHE A 119 4.38 20.30 1.03
N LEU A 120 5.08 20.99 0.14
CA LEU A 120 6.52 21.14 0.23
C LEU A 120 6.95 21.88 1.50
N PHE A 121 6.31 23.01 1.82
CA PHE A 121 6.68 23.88 2.94
C PHE A 121 6.27 23.30 4.30
N SER A 122 5.12 22.62 4.40
CA SER A 122 4.65 22.06 5.68
C SER A 122 5.25 20.70 6.01
N ARG A 123 5.37 19.81 5.03
CA ARG A 123 5.69 18.40 5.28
C ARG A 123 7.10 17.98 4.90
N VAL A 124 7.63 18.54 3.83
CA VAL A 124 8.91 18.09 3.27
C VAL A 124 10.09 18.96 3.75
N LYS A 125 10.03 20.27 3.52
CA LYS A 125 11.13 21.19 3.86
C LYS A 125 11.55 21.15 5.31
N PRO A 126 10.65 21.24 6.31
CA PRO A 126 11.05 21.22 7.71
C PRO A 126 11.84 19.98 8.09
N PHE A 127 11.59 18.86 7.42
CA PHE A 127 12.32 17.64 7.66
C PHE A 127 13.70 17.60 6.96
N VAL A 128 13.78 17.98 5.67
CA VAL A 128 15.03 17.83 4.90
C VAL A 128 16.07 18.92 5.23
N GLU A 129 15.65 20.08 5.74
CA GLU A 129 16.53 21.21 6.10
C GLU A 129 17.24 21.01 7.45
N VAL A 130 16.65 20.26 8.35
CA VAL A 130 17.27 19.94 9.65
C VAL A 130 18.33 18.84 9.47
N ARG A 131 19.47 18.97 10.14
CA ARG A 131 20.54 17.98 10.10
C ARG A 131 20.09 16.64 10.70
N PRO A 132 20.66 15.51 10.26
CA PRO A 132 20.45 14.22 10.93
C PRO A 132 20.84 14.26 12.41
N ILE A 133 20.14 13.50 13.23
CA ILE A 133 20.36 13.39 14.67
C ILE A 133 21.11 12.08 14.95
N GLY A 134 22.05 12.11 15.87
CA GLY A 134 22.84 10.93 16.27
C GLY A 134 24.03 10.65 15.35
N VAL A 135 24.45 9.39 15.31
CA VAL A 135 25.64 8.93 14.57
C VAL A 135 25.41 8.89 13.05
N ASN A 136 24.16 8.73 12.64
CA ASN A 136 23.80 8.63 11.23
C ASN A 136 23.93 9.97 10.50
N LYS A 137 24.59 9.92 9.34
CA LYS A 137 24.82 11.11 8.48
C LYS A 137 23.67 11.43 7.52
N VAL A 138 22.65 10.58 7.50
CA VAL A 138 21.52 10.70 6.56
C VAL A 138 20.17 10.55 7.26
N LYS A 139 19.17 11.21 6.70
CA LYS A 139 17.75 11.02 7.00
C LYS A 139 17.08 10.28 5.84
N ILE A 140 15.97 9.64 6.13
CA ILE A 140 15.16 8.97 5.10
C ILE A 140 13.77 9.59 5.07
N LEU A 141 13.39 10.12 3.91
CA LEU A 141 12.06 10.64 3.64
C LEU A 141 11.32 9.67 2.73
N ILE A 142 10.27 9.05 3.25
CA ILE A 142 9.40 8.15 2.49
C ILE A 142 8.20 8.95 1.99
N ILE A 143 7.98 8.98 0.66
CA ILE A 143 6.86 9.70 0.04
C ILE A 143 5.95 8.68 -0.63
N ARG A 144 4.74 8.52 -0.08
CA ARG A 144 3.71 7.64 -0.64
C ARG A 144 2.86 8.34 -1.69
N ASP A 145 2.30 7.54 -2.58
CA ASP A 145 1.42 8.00 -3.67
C ASP A 145 2.08 9.05 -4.57
N PHE A 146 3.39 8.89 -4.84
CA PHE A 146 4.21 9.87 -5.56
C PHE A 146 3.67 10.20 -6.95
N HIS A 147 2.99 9.25 -7.60
CA HIS A 147 2.32 9.44 -8.90
C HIS A 147 1.27 10.57 -8.89
N LYS A 148 0.68 10.88 -7.72
CA LYS A 148 -0.33 11.94 -7.61
C LYS A 148 0.24 13.35 -7.71
N LEU A 149 1.56 13.51 -7.59
CA LEU A 149 2.23 14.81 -7.68
C LEU A 149 2.33 15.37 -9.11
N LYS A 150 2.18 14.53 -10.13
CA LYS A 150 2.17 14.95 -11.55
C LYS A 150 3.28 15.97 -11.89
N ALA A 151 2.91 17.17 -12.35
CA ALA A 151 3.86 18.22 -12.76
C ALA A 151 4.75 18.73 -11.59
N GLU A 152 4.29 18.62 -10.36
CA GLU A 152 5.03 19.06 -9.17
C GLU A 152 6.27 18.21 -8.86
N GLN A 153 6.44 17.07 -9.50
CA GLN A 153 7.61 16.21 -9.38
C GLN A 153 8.92 16.93 -9.73
N GLN A 154 8.89 17.94 -10.59
CA GLN A 154 10.07 18.78 -10.91
C GLN A 154 10.67 19.47 -9.67
N GLY A 155 9.83 19.81 -8.70
CA GLY A 155 10.30 20.39 -7.44
C GLY A 155 11.16 19.42 -6.63
N PHE A 156 10.81 18.13 -6.65
CA PHE A 156 11.58 17.09 -5.96
C PHE A 156 12.96 16.86 -6.57
N ARG A 157 13.12 16.98 -7.88
CA ARG A 157 14.43 16.92 -8.51
C ARG A 157 15.42 17.85 -7.83
N ARG A 158 15.04 19.13 -7.64
CA ARG A 158 15.90 20.12 -6.99
C ARG A 158 16.19 19.79 -5.53
N LEU A 159 15.21 19.26 -4.81
CA LEU A 159 15.40 18.81 -3.42
C LEU A 159 16.36 17.63 -3.32
N MET A 160 16.22 16.64 -4.20
CA MET A 160 17.12 15.48 -4.25
C MET A 160 18.56 15.91 -4.49
N GLU A 161 18.80 16.85 -5.40
CA GLU A 161 20.13 17.40 -5.66
C GLU A 161 20.68 18.19 -4.46
N LYS A 162 19.87 19.12 -3.92
CA LYS A 162 20.28 20.02 -2.83
C LYS A 162 20.59 19.29 -1.53
N TYR A 163 19.77 18.30 -1.17
CA TYR A 163 19.86 17.59 0.11
C TYR A 163 20.46 16.18 -0.02
N SER A 164 21.10 15.87 -1.16
CA SER A 164 21.65 14.55 -1.45
C SER A 164 22.67 14.04 -0.41
N ARG A 165 23.33 14.93 0.33
CA ARG A 165 24.31 14.55 1.36
C ARG A 165 23.68 14.23 2.71
N SER A 166 22.51 14.81 3.02
CA SER A 166 21.86 14.72 4.33
C SER A 166 20.53 13.97 4.35
N CYS A 167 19.89 13.78 3.17
CA CYS A 167 18.60 13.11 3.09
C CYS A 167 18.51 12.22 1.85
N ARG A 168 17.99 11.03 2.04
CA ARG A 168 17.59 10.11 0.96
C ARG A 168 16.08 10.00 0.89
N MET A 169 15.57 9.87 -0.32
CA MET A 169 14.13 9.78 -0.56
C MET A 169 13.79 8.40 -1.09
N ILE A 170 12.75 7.79 -0.50
CA ILE A 170 12.11 6.57 -0.99
C ILE A 170 10.75 6.97 -1.53
N LEU A 171 10.60 6.94 -2.84
CA LEU A 171 9.36 7.32 -3.52
C LEU A 171 8.53 6.07 -3.79
N ILE A 172 7.31 6.04 -3.30
CA ILE A 172 6.40 4.90 -3.48
C ILE A 172 5.33 5.29 -4.49
N THR A 173 5.22 4.51 -5.56
CA THR A 173 4.25 4.72 -6.64
C THR A 173 3.55 3.42 -7.01
N ASP A 174 2.31 3.52 -7.45
CA ASP A 174 1.60 2.39 -8.04
C ASP A 174 1.87 2.29 -9.55
N GLU A 175 2.21 3.43 -10.19
CA GLU A 175 2.43 3.55 -11.63
C GLU A 175 3.78 4.23 -11.92
N ILE A 176 4.72 3.47 -12.46
CA ILE A 176 6.04 4.00 -12.80
C ILE A 176 5.99 4.99 -13.98
N SER A 177 5.07 4.79 -14.92
CA SER A 177 4.88 5.65 -16.08
C SER A 177 4.45 7.08 -15.74
N SER A 178 3.92 7.30 -14.53
CA SER A 178 3.56 8.62 -14.00
C SER A 178 4.73 9.37 -13.37
N VAL A 179 5.91 8.74 -13.26
CA VAL A 179 7.13 9.36 -12.72
C VAL A 179 7.97 9.91 -13.85
N ILE A 180 8.36 11.18 -13.74
CA ILE A 180 9.13 11.88 -14.79
C ILE A 180 10.59 11.35 -14.88
N ASP A 181 11.16 11.33 -16.09
CA ASP A 181 12.52 10.86 -16.35
C ASP A 181 13.61 11.50 -15.48
N PRO A 182 13.58 12.81 -15.18
CA PRO A 182 14.55 13.43 -14.29
C PRO A 182 14.59 12.85 -12.87
N ILE A 183 13.50 12.26 -12.39
CA ILE A 183 13.43 11.55 -11.10
C ILE A 183 13.93 10.11 -11.28
N LEU A 184 13.48 9.43 -12.34
CA LEU A 184 13.90 8.05 -12.65
C LEU A 184 15.42 7.94 -12.75
N SER A 185 16.07 8.87 -13.44
CA SER A 185 17.54 8.87 -13.63
C SER A 185 18.36 9.07 -12.34
N ARG A 186 17.73 9.52 -11.24
CA ARG A 186 18.37 9.79 -9.94
C ARG A 186 18.06 8.75 -8.88
N CYS A 187 17.21 7.79 -9.20
CA CYS A 187 16.74 6.80 -8.26
C CYS A 187 17.10 5.38 -8.67
N ARG A 188 17.38 4.54 -7.70
CA ARG A 188 17.38 3.10 -7.92
C ARG A 188 15.95 2.59 -7.89
N LEU A 189 15.55 1.84 -8.91
CA LEU A 189 14.21 1.34 -9.09
C LEU A 189 14.09 -0.08 -8.57
N PHE A 190 13.03 -0.33 -7.78
CA PHE A 190 12.62 -1.65 -7.29
C PHE A 190 11.18 -1.91 -7.66
N PHE A 191 10.93 -3.03 -8.32
CA PHE A 191 9.59 -3.48 -8.69
C PHE A 191 9.04 -4.46 -7.67
N PHE A 192 7.82 -4.21 -7.22
CA PHE A 192 7.08 -5.04 -6.29
C PHE A 192 5.95 -5.76 -7.03
N HIS A 193 6.21 -7.00 -7.39
CA HIS A 193 5.23 -7.86 -8.03
C HIS A 193 4.48 -8.73 -7.01
N LYS A 194 3.46 -9.45 -7.46
CA LYS A 194 2.80 -10.46 -6.61
C LYS A 194 3.79 -11.50 -6.14
N VAL A 195 3.61 -11.94 -4.90
CA VAL A 195 4.45 -12.98 -4.30
C VAL A 195 4.18 -14.31 -4.99
N ASN A 196 5.19 -15.18 -5.04
CA ASN A 196 5.07 -16.52 -5.57
C ASN A 196 3.99 -17.30 -4.77
N LYS A 197 3.13 -18.03 -5.49
CA LYS A 197 2.04 -18.83 -4.92
C LYS A 197 2.53 -19.77 -3.82
N LYS A 198 3.65 -20.48 -4.06
CA LYS A 198 4.22 -21.41 -3.08
C LYS A 198 4.58 -20.73 -1.76
N SER A 199 5.32 -19.62 -1.82
CA SER A 199 5.74 -18.86 -0.63
C SER A 199 4.55 -18.27 0.12
N PHE A 200 3.53 -17.82 -0.62
CA PHE A 200 2.29 -17.30 -0.02
C PHE A 200 1.54 -18.43 0.72
N CYS A 201 1.36 -19.59 0.09
CA CYS A 201 0.66 -20.71 0.71
C CYS A 201 1.38 -21.19 1.97
N SER A 202 2.71 -21.30 1.95
CA SER A 202 3.50 -21.68 3.13
C SER A 202 3.30 -20.69 4.29
N LEU A 203 3.23 -19.38 4.01
CA LEU A 203 2.93 -18.38 5.05
C LEU A 203 1.53 -18.57 5.65
N ILE A 204 0.52 -18.81 4.80
CA ILE A 204 -0.86 -19.02 5.28
C ILE A 204 -0.93 -20.28 6.15
N GLU A 205 -0.25 -21.34 5.76
CA GLU A 205 -0.18 -22.58 6.53
C GLU A 205 0.50 -22.37 7.89
N GLU A 206 1.63 -21.68 7.92
CA GLU A 206 2.34 -21.31 9.15
C GLU A 206 1.45 -20.47 10.11
N ILE A 207 0.70 -19.50 9.59
CA ILE A 207 -0.23 -18.72 10.40
C ILE A 207 -1.35 -19.60 10.94
N CYS A 208 -1.87 -20.53 10.14
CA CYS A 208 -2.91 -21.45 10.59
C CYS A 208 -2.43 -22.36 11.73
N GLU A 209 -1.19 -22.84 11.67
CA GLU A 209 -0.58 -23.63 12.74
C GLU A 209 -0.44 -22.81 14.04
N LYS A 210 0.04 -21.57 13.94
CA LYS A 210 0.20 -20.68 15.10
C LYS A 210 -1.12 -20.26 15.76
N GLU A 211 -2.21 -20.19 14.99
CA GLU A 211 -3.54 -19.77 15.45
C GLU A 211 -4.51 -20.95 15.70
N ASP A 212 -4.01 -22.18 15.63
CA ASP A 212 -4.81 -23.43 15.76
C ASP A 212 -6.03 -23.45 14.83
N VAL A 213 -5.82 -23.06 13.57
CA VAL A 213 -6.86 -23.06 12.54
C VAL A 213 -6.73 -24.27 11.66
N LYS A 214 -7.77 -25.10 11.59
CA LYS A 214 -7.82 -26.28 10.75
C LYS A 214 -8.29 -25.93 9.34
N ILE A 215 -7.41 -26.11 8.36
CA ILE A 215 -7.68 -25.82 6.96
C ILE A 215 -7.56 -27.08 6.09
N LYS A 216 -8.26 -27.11 4.96
CA LYS A 216 -8.01 -28.08 3.89
C LYS A 216 -6.83 -27.59 3.04
N SER A 217 -6.07 -28.52 2.45
CA SER A 217 -4.89 -28.22 1.60
C SER A 217 -5.17 -27.25 0.42
N THR A 218 -6.42 -27.16 -0.02
CA THR A 218 -6.84 -26.27 -1.11
C THR A 218 -7.08 -24.83 -0.68
N ILE A 219 -7.22 -24.57 0.63
CA ILE A 219 -7.59 -23.24 1.15
C ILE A 219 -6.52 -22.17 0.89
N PRO A 220 -5.22 -22.40 1.13
CA PRO A 220 -4.18 -21.40 0.86
C PRO A 220 -4.16 -20.94 -0.60
N GLU A 221 -4.35 -21.88 -1.54
CA GLU A 221 -4.42 -21.54 -2.96
C GLU A 221 -5.66 -20.72 -3.31
N MET A 222 -6.82 -21.08 -2.74
CA MET A 222 -8.06 -20.30 -2.94
C MET A 222 -7.92 -18.87 -2.40
N ILE A 223 -7.28 -18.70 -1.23
CA ILE A 223 -7.00 -17.37 -0.69
C ILE A 223 -6.06 -16.60 -1.63
N TYR A 224 -5.00 -17.23 -2.12
CA TYR A 224 -4.04 -16.60 -3.05
C TYR A 224 -4.74 -16.05 -4.30
N GLU A 225 -5.60 -16.83 -4.94
CA GLU A 225 -6.35 -16.40 -6.13
C GLU A 225 -7.34 -15.28 -5.79
N ALA A 226 -8.07 -15.41 -4.68
CA ALA A 226 -9.05 -14.41 -4.25
C ALA A 226 -8.43 -13.03 -4.02
N VAL A 227 -7.21 -12.98 -3.42
CA VAL A 227 -6.53 -11.71 -3.12
C VAL A 227 -5.45 -11.33 -4.13
N ASN A 228 -5.28 -12.12 -5.22
CA ASN A 228 -4.25 -11.92 -6.23
C ASN A 228 -2.83 -11.76 -5.63
N GLY A 229 -2.49 -12.58 -4.64
CA GLY A 229 -1.18 -12.63 -4.00
C GLY A 229 -0.85 -11.45 -3.07
N ARG A 230 -1.84 -10.65 -2.64
CA ARG A 230 -1.68 -9.59 -1.63
C ARG A 230 -1.67 -10.20 -0.24
N ILE A 231 -0.49 -10.24 0.40
CA ILE A 231 -0.29 -10.93 1.68
C ILE A 231 -1.22 -10.39 2.77
N GLY A 232 -1.23 -9.07 2.99
CA GLY A 232 -2.06 -8.47 4.03
C GLY A 232 -3.55 -8.77 3.88
N ASP A 233 -4.06 -8.69 2.64
CA ASP A 233 -5.46 -9.01 2.33
C ASP A 233 -5.74 -10.51 2.52
N GLY A 234 -4.76 -11.38 2.18
CA GLY A 234 -4.87 -12.82 2.40
C GLY A 234 -4.94 -13.19 3.89
N ILE A 235 -4.11 -12.58 4.72
CA ILE A 235 -4.15 -12.76 6.18
C ILE A 235 -5.48 -12.25 6.75
N ASN A 236 -5.97 -11.09 6.30
CA ASN A 236 -7.26 -10.56 6.74
C ASN A 236 -8.43 -11.46 6.31
N LEU A 237 -8.39 -12.02 5.10
CA LEU A 237 -9.40 -12.96 4.62
C LEU A 237 -9.37 -14.26 5.44
N LEU A 238 -8.18 -14.77 5.75
CA LEU A 238 -7.99 -15.94 6.60
C LEU A 238 -8.59 -15.70 7.99
N GLN A 239 -8.27 -14.57 8.63
CA GLN A 239 -8.78 -14.21 9.96
C GLN A 239 -10.31 -14.13 9.98
N LYS A 240 -10.91 -13.46 8.98
CA LYS A 240 -12.37 -13.39 8.84
C LYS A 240 -12.99 -14.78 8.66
N ALA A 241 -12.36 -15.64 7.85
CA ALA A 241 -12.85 -17.00 7.63
C ALA A 241 -12.74 -17.86 8.90
N ALA A 242 -11.68 -17.73 9.68
CA ALA A 242 -11.50 -18.42 10.96
C ALA A 242 -12.58 -17.99 11.97
N ALA A 243 -12.82 -16.70 12.13
CA ALA A 243 -13.85 -16.16 13.04
C ALA A 243 -15.27 -16.66 12.70
N ASN A 244 -15.58 -16.79 11.41
CA ASN A 244 -16.90 -17.22 10.94
C ASN A 244 -17.11 -18.75 10.90
N SER A 245 -16.06 -19.55 11.16
CA SER A 245 -16.13 -21.01 11.02
C SER A 245 -15.59 -21.77 12.22
N ASN A 246 -15.52 -21.15 13.39
CA ASN A 246 -14.97 -21.74 14.61
C ASN A 246 -13.62 -22.44 14.35
N ASN A 247 -12.70 -21.76 13.69
CA ASN A 247 -11.36 -22.24 13.34
C ASN A 247 -11.31 -23.50 12.44
N LYS A 248 -12.41 -23.83 11.72
CA LYS A 248 -12.43 -24.93 10.75
C LYS A 248 -12.82 -24.41 9.37
N ILE A 249 -11.82 -24.00 8.59
CA ILE A 249 -12.05 -23.36 7.30
C ILE A 249 -12.19 -24.42 6.19
N GLY A 250 -13.38 -24.43 5.57
CA GLY A 250 -13.64 -25.16 4.34
C GLY A 250 -13.86 -24.22 3.15
N PRO A 251 -13.93 -24.74 1.93
CA PRO A 251 -14.21 -23.92 0.74
C PRO A 251 -15.46 -23.08 0.87
N ASN A 252 -16.53 -23.62 1.42
CA ASN A 252 -17.81 -22.91 1.58
C ASN A 252 -17.73 -21.76 2.60
N SER A 253 -16.95 -21.90 3.68
CA SER A 253 -16.75 -20.82 4.64
C SER A 253 -15.94 -19.67 4.05
N LEU A 254 -14.92 -20.00 3.25
CA LEU A 254 -14.13 -19.00 2.54
C LEU A 254 -14.98 -18.24 1.50
N TYR A 255 -15.81 -18.96 0.74
CA TYR A 255 -16.74 -18.34 -0.22
C TYR A 255 -17.72 -17.40 0.46
N ARG A 256 -18.30 -17.77 1.60
CA ARG A 256 -19.21 -16.90 2.34
C ARG A 256 -18.53 -15.59 2.75
N VAL A 257 -17.33 -15.67 3.31
CA VAL A 257 -16.59 -14.49 3.78
C VAL A 257 -16.10 -13.61 2.64
N ASN A 258 -15.70 -14.21 1.52
CA ASN A 258 -15.24 -13.47 0.33
C ASN A 258 -16.42 -12.87 -0.45
N ASN A 259 -17.60 -13.51 -0.37
CA ASN A 259 -18.80 -13.11 -1.10
C ASN A 259 -19.76 -12.25 -0.28
N ASP A 260 -19.42 -11.93 0.99
CA ASP A 260 -20.36 -11.31 1.92
C ASP A 260 -20.79 -9.88 1.56
N SER A 261 -20.37 -9.33 0.42
CA SER A 261 -20.97 -8.07 0.00
C SER A 261 -21.08 -7.82 -1.52
N ILE A 262 -20.09 -8.19 -2.33
CA ILE A 262 -20.13 -7.75 -3.73
C ILE A 262 -20.43 -8.89 -4.73
N SER A 263 -19.72 -10.03 -4.65
CA SER A 263 -19.83 -11.09 -5.65
C SER A 263 -21.21 -11.76 -5.70
N LEU A 264 -21.88 -11.92 -4.55
CA LEU A 264 -23.27 -12.43 -4.54
C LEU A 264 -24.21 -11.45 -5.23
N SER A 265 -24.11 -10.17 -4.91
CA SER A 265 -24.94 -9.14 -5.53
C SER A 265 -24.64 -9.00 -7.03
N LEU A 266 -23.38 -9.08 -7.44
CA LEU A 266 -22.96 -9.08 -8.85
C LEU A 266 -23.45 -10.33 -9.59
N ASN A 267 -23.38 -11.51 -8.99
CA ASN A 267 -23.92 -12.73 -9.59
C ASN A 267 -25.44 -12.66 -9.78
N VAL A 268 -26.16 -12.14 -8.77
CA VAL A 268 -27.61 -11.92 -8.89
C VAL A 268 -27.89 -10.90 -10.02
N LEU A 269 -27.12 -9.82 -10.08
CA LEU A 269 -27.25 -8.80 -11.13
C LEU A 269 -27.04 -9.42 -12.53
N ILE A 270 -25.94 -10.15 -12.74
CA ILE A 270 -25.65 -10.81 -14.01
C ILE A 270 -26.77 -11.79 -14.40
N ARG A 271 -27.20 -12.65 -13.46
CA ARG A 271 -28.30 -13.60 -13.70
C ARG A 271 -29.60 -12.89 -14.05
N SER A 272 -29.90 -11.77 -13.39
CA SER A 272 -31.09 -10.97 -13.69
C SER A 272 -31.03 -10.38 -15.08
N VAL A 273 -29.87 -9.86 -15.51
CA VAL A 273 -29.65 -9.38 -16.88
C VAL A 273 -29.83 -10.51 -17.91
N LEU A 274 -29.21 -11.67 -17.67
CA LEU A 274 -29.31 -12.85 -18.56
C LEU A 274 -30.75 -13.40 -18.64
N GLN A 275 -31.55 -13.19 -17.59
CA GLN A 275 -32.98 -13.55 -17.55
C GLN A 275 -33.91 -12.45 -18.05
N SER A 276 -33.36 -11.35 -18.58
CA SER A 276 -34.12 -10.16 -19.03
C SER A 276 -34.99 -9.51 -17.95
N LYS A 277 -34.64 -9.67 -16.66
CA LYS A 277 -35.28 -9.05 -15.50
C LYS A 277 -34.57 -7.75 -15.15
N MET A 278 -34.78 -6.71 -15.98
CA MET A 278 -34.03 -5.45 -15.88
C MET A 278 -34.30 -4.69 -14.58
N ASP A 279 -35.53 -4.68 -14.07
CA ASP A 279 -35.89 -3.99 -12.82
C ASP A 279 -35.06 -4.52 -11.65
N VAL A 280 -34.95 -5.85 -11.51
CA VAL A 280 -34.15 -6.47 -10.45
C VAL A 280 -32.66 -6.19 -10.62
N ALA A 281 -32.17 -6.07 -11.85
CA ALA A 281 -30.78 -5.75 -12.10
C ALA A 281 -30.44 -4.30 -11.71
N ILE A 282 -31.36 -3.36 -12.00
CA ILE A 282 -31.22 -1.94 -11.63
C ILE A 282 -31.24 -1.79 -10.10
N ASP A 283 -32.24 -2.36 -9.42
CA ASP A 283 -32.33 -2.32 -7.98
C ASP A 283 -31.06 -2.84 -7.27
N LYS A 284 -30.47 -3.91 -7.84
CA LYS A 284 -29.22 -4.47 -7.29
C LYS A 284 -28.01 -3.59 -7.56
N ALA A 285 -27.93 -2.93 -8.71
CA ALA A 285 -26.86 -1.99 -9.01
C ALA A 285 -26.95 -0.74 -8.11
N GLU A 286 -28.13 -0.21 -7.90
CA GLU A 286 -28.38 0.92 -6.98
C GLU A 286 -28.04 0.55 -5.55
N ALA A 287 -28.45 -0.62 -5.06
CA ALA A 287 -28.10 -1.10 -3.73
C ALA A 287 -26.58 -1.25 -3.50
N LEU A 288 -25.82 -1.58 -4.55
CA LEU A 288 -24.36 -1.61 -4.47
C LEU A 288 -23.75 -0.21 -4.40
N LEU A 289 -24.30 0.76 -5.14
CA LEU A 289 -23.87 2.16 -5.07
C LEU A 289 -24.20 2.77 -3.70
N ASP A 290 -25.37 2.50 -3.15
CA ASP A 290 -25.81 2.95 -1.82
C ASP A 290 -24.96 2.32 -0.70
N ALA A 291 -24.48 1.08 -0.90
CA ALA A 291 -23.52 0.43 -0.01
C ALA A 291 -22.10 1.02 -0.08
N GLY A 292 -21.89 2.05 -0.91
CA GLY A 292 -20.62 2.78 -1.02
C GLY A 292 -19.62 2.21 -2.01
N TYR A 293 -19.98 1.23 -2.83
CA TYR A 293 -19.09 0.73 -3.89
C TYR A 293 -19.03 1.72 -5.06
N SER A 294 -17.82 2.01 -5.54
CA SER A 294 -17.67 2.85 -6.71
C SER A 294 -18.10 2.12 -7.99
N PHE A 295 -18.57 2.89 -8.96
CA PHE A 295 -18.94 2.35 -10.30
C PHE A 295 -17.81 1.54 -10.94
N SER A 296 -16.54 1.95 -10.75
CA SER A 296 -15.36 1.25 -11.24
C SER A 296 -15.15 -0.12 -10.57
N GLU A 297 -15.48 -0.25 -9.29
CA GLU A 297 -15.40 -1.53 -8.56
C GLU A 297 -16.51 -2.48 -9.02
N ILE A 298 -17.71 -1.97 -9.20
CA ILE A 298 -18.84 -2.75 -9.71
C ILE A 298 -18.54 -3.27 -11.12
N LEU A 299 -18.09 -2.40 -12.04
CA LEU A 299 -17.73 -2.83 -13.41
C LEU A 299 -16.59 -3.85 -13.43
N ARG A 300 -15.55 -3.65 -12.61
CA ARG A 300 -14.44 -4.60 -12.54
C ARG A 300 -14.90 -5.96 -12.01
N GLY A 301 -15.74 -5.95 -10.99
CA GLY A 301 -16.35 -7.16 -10.45
C GLY A 301 -17.22 -7.87 -11.47
N LEU A 302 -18.06 -7.14 -12.21
CA LEU A 302 -18.88 -7.70 -13.31
C LEU A 302 -18.01 -8.35 -14.40
N CYS A 303 -16.93 -7.68 -14.83
CA CYS A 303 -16.02 -8.26 -15.82
C CYS A 303 -15.36 -9.56 -15.30
N GLN A 304 -14.99 -9.62 -14.03
CA GLN A 304 -14.42 -10.82 -13.42
C GLN A 304 -15.43 -11.97 -13.36
N GLU A 305 -16.64 -11.70 -12.90
CA GLU A 305 -17.71 -12.71 -12.82
C GLU A 305 -18.12 -13.23 -14.20
N VAL A 306 -18.24 -12.35 -15.20
CA VAL A 306 -18.54 -12.75 -16.59
C VAL A 306 -17.44 -13.63 -17.18
N TYR A 307 -16.17 -13.33 -16.89
CA TYR A 307 -15.03 -14.12 -17.33
C TYR A 307 -15.04 -15.56 -16.76
N HIS A 308 -15.58 -15.74 -15.56
CA HIS A 308 -15.72 -17.05 -14.90
C HIS A 308 -17.02 -17.80 -15.24
N LEU A 309 -17.93 -17.16 -15.99
CA LEU A 309 -19.15 -17.87 -16.44
C LEU A 309 -18.80 -18.91 -17.50
N PRO A 310 -19.27 -20.17 -17.35
CA PRO A 310 -19.07 -21.17 -18.37
C PRO A 310 -19.80 -20.73 -19.66
N LEU A 311 -19.08 -20.74 -20.78
CA LEU A 311 -19.56 -20.30 -22.12
C LEU A 311 -20.88 -20.93 -22.57
N HIS A 312 -21.28 -22.04 -21.97
CA HIS A 312 -22.56 -22.72 -22.23
C HIS A 312 -23.78 -21.86 -21.79
N ASN A 313 -23.64 -20.98 -20.82
CA ASN A 313 -24.75 -20.16 -20.29
C ASN A 313 -25.00 -18.87 -21.08
N LEU A 314 -24.13 -18.53 -22.03
CA LEU A 314 -24.21 -17.32 -22.87
C LEU A 314 -24.92 -17.57 -24.22
N ARG A 315 -25.39 -18.80 -24.50
CA ARG A 315 -26.01 -19.19 -25.77
C ARG A 315 -27.51 -19.54 -25.67
N LYS A 316 -28.22 -19.03 -24.67
CA LYS A 316 -29.68 -19.15 -24.63
C LYS A 316 -30.34 -17.79 -24.62
#